data_b3df0e6bf6ec8fc99e02d49ce076ed6c
#
_entry.id   b3df0e6bf6ec8fc99e02d49ce076ed6c
#
_cell.length_a   1.000
_cell.length_b   1.000
_cell.length_c   1.000
_cell.angle_alpha   90.00
_cell.angle_beta   90.00
_cell.angle_gamma   90.00
#
_symmetry.space_group_name_H-M   'P 1'
#
loop_
_entity.id
_entity.type
_entity.pdbx_description
1 polymer ?
#
loop_
_entity_poly.entity_id
_entity_poly.type
_entity_poly.pdbx_seq_one_letter_code
_entity_poly.pdbx_strand_id
1 'polypeptide(L)'
;TVALTSTGGPIDAVDNVTPIAFEEAEAAVGSIDDVSGVNGTYGIRYTLADVAGSGVTLDAMYVPKAGTGDAGNEKGTNAGDAATGSGFDVVLKGAVPMVDGLSFTAGYSRIEKNGVSKGDEDVHAGTLGANYAIGGLKVGYQRGVEVDSGSNATETQHVNDYIGISYAVSDNLTVSWNETESKRYNHGASGVGGGSAVVDTDQDLESISLSYTMGGMTIGILDSEADNAAYTVDRKQSATAVQMTIAF
;
A
#
# COMPACT_ATOMS: atom_id res chain seq x y z
N THR A 1 -21.67 -7.70 6.37
CA THR A 1 -21.65 -8.55 5.15
C THR A 1 -20.61 -9.63 5.32
N VAL A 2 -20.89 -10.82 4.81
CA VAL A 2 -19.91 -11.90 4.65
C VAL A 2 -19.89 -12.25 3.17
N ALA A 3 -18.72 -12.34 2.58
CA ALA A 3 -18.55 -12.69 1.17
C ALA A 3 -17.45 -13.76 1.00
N LEU A 4 -17.64 -14.64 0.02
CA LEU A 4 -16.57 -15.43 -0.56
C LEU A 4 -16.02 -14.65 -1.75
N THR A 5 -14.73 -14.40 -1.77
CA THR A 5 -14.11 -13.52 -2.77
C THR A 5 -12.78 -14.08 -3.24
N SER A 6 -12.40 -13.69 -4.45
CA SER A 6 -11.08 -13.96 -5.05
C SER A 6 -10.31 -12.68 -5.35
N THR A 7 -10.66 -11.58 -4.68
CA THR A 7 -9.96 -10.28 -4.81
C THR A 7 -8.86 -10.14 -3.76
N GLY A 8 -8.00 -9.15 -3.91
CA GLY A 8 -7.02 -8.76 -2.91
C GLY A 8 -7.65 -8.43 -1.55
N GLY A 9 -6.85 -8.44 -0.52
CA GLY A 9 -7.27 -8.18 0.85
C GLY A 9 -7.66 -6.73 1.10
N PRO A 10 -8.33 -6.43 2.21
CA PRO A 10 -8.77 -5.08 2.51
C PRO A 10 -7.62 -4.10 2.80
N ILE A 11 -6.43 -4.57 3.17
CA ILE A 11 -5.28 -3.68 3.43
C ILE A 11 -4.73 -3.09 2.14
N ASP A 12 -4.74 -3.85 1.05
CA ASP A 12 -4.34 -3.44 -0.29
C ASP A 12 -5.17 -2.24 -0.82
N ALA A 13 -6.41 -2.10 -0.34
CA ALA A 13 -7.27 -0.97 -0.68
C ALA A 13 -7.05 0.26 0.22
N VAL A 14 -6.08 0.22 1.12
CA VAL A 14 -5.73 1.29 2.06
C VAL A 14 -4.22 1.43 2.24
N ASP A 15 -3.44 0.98 1.26
CA ASP A 15 -1.99 1.13 1.18
C ASP A 15 -1.57 2.60 1.16
N ASN A 16 -2.26 3.44 0.39
CA ASN A 16 -2.16 4.89 0.43
C ASN A 16 -3.56 5.54 0.33
N VAL A 17 -3.99 6.23 1.37
CA VAL A 17 -5.26 6.96 1.42
C VAL A 17 -5.08 8.47 1.59
N THR A 18 -3.89 8.99 1.31
CA THR A 18 -3.64 10.44 1.36
C THR A 18 -4.42 11.16 0.26
N PRO A 19 -4.78 12.44 0.46
CA PRO A 19 -5.59 13.17 -0.51
C PRO A 19 -4.85 13.41 -1.84
N ILE A 20 -5.41 12.93 -2.94
CA ILE A 20 -4.92 13.15 -4.30
C ILE A 20 -6.03 13.72 -5.19
N ALA A 21 -5.67 14.40 -6.28
CA ALA A 21 -6.63 14.92 -7.26
C ALA A 21 -6.88 13.95 -8.41
N PHE A 22 -5.86 13.16 -8.80
CA PHE A 22 -5.97 12.24 -9.94
C PHE A 22 -5.32 10.89 -9.65
N GLU A 23 -3.99 10.79 -9.69
CA GLU A 23 -3.22 9.55 -9.50
C GLU A 23 -2.04 9.80 -8.56
N GLU A 24 -1.48 8.76 -7.99
CA GLU A 24 -0.29 8.77 -7.15
C GLU A 24 0.98 8.96 -7.99
N ALA A 25 2.06 9.45 -7.36
CA ALA A 25 3.33 9.71 -8.04
C ALA A 25 3.88 8.48 -8.76
N GLU A 26 3.81 7.32 -8.13
CA GLU A 26 4.31 6.05 -8.64
C GLU A 26 3.60 5.54 -9.90
N ALA A 27 2.39 6.01 -10.18
CA ALA A 27 1.69 5.67 -11.42
C ALA A 27 2.45 6.13 -12.68
N ALA A 28 3.36 7.10 -12.55
CA ALA A 28 4.15 7.62 -13.66
C ALA A 28 5.66 7.39 -13.51
N VAL A 29 6.18 7.38 -12.28
CA VAL A 29 7.62 7.27 -12.02
C VAL A 29 7.90 6.32 -10.87
N GLY A 30 8.86 5.41 -11.05
CA GLY A 30 9.37 4.53 -10.00
C GLY A 30 8.27 3.77 -9.26
N SER A 31 8.47 2.52 -8.97
CA SER A 31 7.59 1.79 -8.07
C SER A 31 8.19 1.77 -6.68
N ILE A 32 7.36 1.91 -5.67
CA ILE A 32 7.70 1.62 -4.29
C ILE A 32 7.12 0.25 -3.92
N ASP A 33 7.66 -0.35 -2.87
CA ASP A 33 7.08 -1.56 -2.29
C ASP A 33 6.09 -1.14 -1.19
N ASP A 34 4.83 -1.06 -1.57
CA ASP A 34 3.72 -0.71 -0.69
C ASP A 34 3.33 -1.84 0.26
N VAL A 35 2.50 -1.47 1.24
CA VAL A 35 1.88 -2.42 2.14
C VAL A 35 0.99 -3.36 1.33
N SER A 36 1.40 -4.60 1.23
CA SER A 36 0.66 -5.65 0.55
C SER A 36 -0.14 -6.51 1.54
N GLY A 37 -1.29 -6.96 1.08
CA GLY A 37 -2.19 -7.80 1.85
C GLY A 37 -2.28 -9.22 1.35
N VAL A 38 -3.22 -9.94 1.94
CA VAL A 38 -3.55 -11.27 1.46
C VAL A 38 -4.09 -11.19 0.04
N ASN A 39 -3.50 -12.00 -0.83
CA ASN A 39 -3.94 -12.18 -2.19
C ASN A 39 -4.12 -13.68 -2.42
N GLY A 40 -5.29 -14.11 -2.83
CA GLY A 40 -5.55 -15.54 -2.98
C GLY A 40 -6.74 -15.84 -3.87
N THR A 41 -6.79 -17.08 -4.31
CA THR A 41 -7.84 -17.54 -5.21
C THR A 41 -9.21 -17.58 -4.53
N TYR A 42 -9.26 -17.80 -3.22
CA TYR A 42 -10.49 -17.85 -2.44
C TYR A 42 -10.24 -17.38 -1.01
N GLY A 43 -11.07 -16.47 -0.55
CA GLY A 43 -11.04 -15.96 0.82
C GLY A 43 -12.44 -15.71 1.36
N ILE A 44 -12.53 -15.62 2.68
CA ILE A 44 -13.73 -15.18 3.38
C ILE A 44 -13.48 -13.76 3.84
N ARG A 45 -14.27 -12.82 3.35
CA ARG A 45 -14.24 -11.41 3.77
C ARG A 45 -15.44 -11.08 4.62
N TYR A 46 -15.21 -10.45 5.75
CA TYR A 46 -16.22 -9.94 6.66
C TYR A 46 -16.12 -8.43 6.75
N THR A 47 -17.20 -7.74 6.42
CA THR A 47 -17.28 -6.29 6.55
C THR A 47 -18.39 -5.94 7.52
N LEU A 48 -18.07 -5.24 8.59
CA LEU A 48 -18.99 -4.66 9.56
C LEU A 48 -18.91 -3.14 9.40
N ALA A 49 -19.89 -2.58 8.73
CA ALA A 49 -20.10 -1.13 8.69
C ALA A 49 -20.63 -0.68 10.06
N ASP A 50 -20.16 0.48 10.50
CA ASP A 50 -20.65 1.12 11.72
C ASP A 50 -20.53 0.23 12.98
N VAL A 51 -19.29 -0.07 13.35
CA VAL A 51 -18.99 -0.85 14.57
C VAL A 51 -19.60 -0.16 15.79
N ALA A 52 -20.61 -0.78 16.37
CA ALA A 52 -21.32 -0.32 17.57
C ALA A 52 -21.87 1.12 17.48
N GLY A 53 -22.26 1.60 16.31
CA GLY A 53 -22.79 2.97 16.12
C GLY A 53 -21.72 4.07 16.14
N SER A 54 -20.46 3.72 15.94
CA SER A 54 -19.32 4.66 16.01
C SER A 54 -19.01 5.34 14.68
N GLY A 55 -19.59 4.90 13.56
CA GLY A 55 -19.21 5.31 12.21
C GLY A 55 -17.90 4.68 11.72
N VAL A 56 -17.31 3.75 12.49
CA VAL A 56 -16.11 3.01 12.12
C VAL A 56 -16.47 1.74 11.36
N THR A 57 -15.81 1.46 10.26
CA THR A 57 -15.92 0.20 9.51
C THR A 57 -14.78 -0.71 9.88
N LEU A 58 -15.09 -1.97 10.20
CA LEU A 58 -14.15 -3.08 10.28
C LEU A 58 -14.27 -3.91 9.00
N ASP A 59 -13.14 -4.16 8.36
CA ASP A 59 -13.05 -5.04 7.21
C ASP A 59 -11.94 -6.08 7.46
N ALA A 60 -12.28 -7.35 7.40
CA ALA A 60 -11.37 -8.43 7.68
C ALA A 60 -11.48 -9.52 6.61
N MET A 61 -10.35 -10.07 6.20
CA MET A 61 -10.30 -11.16 5.22
C MET A 61 -9.38 -12.26 5.72
N TYR A 62 -9.79 -13.49 5.53
CA TYR A 62 -8.96 -14.67 5.73
C TYR A 62 -8.88 -15.47 4.44
N VAL A 63 -7.66 -15.86 4.08
CA VAL A 63 -7.39 -16.74 2.94
C VAL A 63 -6.65 -18.00 3.43
N PRO A 64 -7.14 -19.19 3.11
CA PRO A 64 -6.46 -20.43 3.51
C PRO A 64 -5.16 -20.67 2.73
N LYS A 65 -5.00 -20.03 1.58
CA LYS A 65 -3.81 -20.03 0.73
C LYS A 65 -3.58 -18.62 0.20
N ALA A 66 -2.59 -17.92 0.75
CA ALA A 66 -2.20 -16.59 0.33
C ALA A 66 -1.12 -16.70 -0.76
N GLY A 67 -1.45 -16.29 -1.98
CA GLY A 67 -0.56 -16.32 -3.14
C GLY A 67 -1.14 -17.11 -4.31
N THR A 68 -0.63 -16.78 -5.49
CA THR A 68 -1.14 -17.30 -6.78
C THR A 68 -0.37 -18.54 -7.30
N GLY A 69 0.69 -18.97 -6.64
CA GLY A 69 1.50 -20.10 -7.06
C GLY A 69 0.83 -21.45 -6.83
N ASP A 70 1.19 -22.44 -7.63
CA ASP A 70 0.77 -23.83 -7.47
C ASP A 70 1.42 -24.51 -6.25
N ALA A 71 2.38 -23.86 -5.59
CA ALA A 71 2.94 -24.33 -4.34
C ALA A 71 1.82 -24.47 -3.32
N GLY A 72 1.51 -25.68 -2.97
CA GLY A 72 0.43 -26.02 -2.06
C GLY A 72 0.66 -25.41 -0.68
N ASN A 73 -0.41 -25.22 0.05
CA ASN A 73 -0.40 -24.93 1.49
C ASN A 73 0.15 -26.16 2.29
N GLU A 74 1.20 -26.77 1.77
CA GLU A 74 1.77 -28.00 2.32
C GLU A 74 3.06 -27.67 3.05
N LYS A 75 3.03 -27.81 4.36
CA LYS A 75 4.24 -27.73 5.17
C LYS A 75 5.26 -28.76 4.68
N GLY A 76 6.39 -28.29 4.17
CA GLY A 76 7.60 -29.08 4.09
C GLY A 76 7.76 -29.93 2.83
N THR A 77 7.20 -29.56 1.70
CA THR A 77 7.19 -30.45 0.54
C THR A 77 8.38 -30.33 -0.40
N ASN A 78 9.13 -29.27 -0.49
CA ASN A 78 10.39 -29.27 -1.26
C ASN A 78 11.34 -28.15 -0.84
N ALA A 79 12.61 -28.49 -0.75
CA ALA A 79 13.70 -27.52 -0.58
C ALA A 79 13.77 -26.64 -1.85
N GLY A 80 13.29 -25.41 -1.76
CA GLY A 80 13.39 -24.42 -2.82
C GLY A 80 12.12 -23.63 -3.14
N ASP A 81 10.96 -24.11 -2.75
CA ASP A 81 9.71 -23.38 -2.98
C ASP A 81 9.27 -22.67 -1.70
N ALA A 82 9.34 -21.35 -1.71
CA ALA A 82 8.72 -20.52 -0.68
C ALA A 82 7.20 -20.63 -0.82
N ALA A 83 6.60 -21.64 -0.20
CA ALA A 83 5.16 -21.83 -0.21
C ALA A 83 4.51 -20.83 0.75
N THR A 84 3.59 -20.03 0.28
CA THR A 84 2.75 -19.20 1.13
C THR A 84 1.67 -20.06 1.78
N GLY A 85 1.51 -19.91 3.09
CA GLY A 85 0.45 -20.54 3.88
C GLY A 85 -0.85 -19.75 3.88
N SER A 86 -1.56 -19.81 4.98
CA SER A 86 -2.74 -18.97 5.20
C SER A 86 -2.33 -17.52 5.49
N GLY A 87 -3.30 -16.62 5.34
CA GLY A 87 -3.10 -15.23 5.68
C GLY A 87 -4.39 -14.54 6.10
N PHE A 88 -4.24 -13.39 6.73
CA PHE A 88 -5.38 -12.54 7.07
C PHE A 88 -5.02 -11.08 7.03
N ASP A 89 -6.02 -10.27 6.70
CA ASP A 89 -6.01 -8.82 6.79
C ASP A 89 -7.09 -8.34 7.74
N VAL A 90 -6.81 -7.24 8.41
CA VAL A 90 -7.79 -6.49 9.21
C VAL A 90 -7.60 -5.01 8.97
N VAL A 91 -8.67 -4.30 8.61
CA VAL A 91 -8.68 -2.84 8.41
C VAL A 91 -9.79 -2.22 9.25
N LEU A 92 -9.45 -1.13 9.92
CA LEU A 92 -10.37 -0.22 10.60
C LEU A 92 -10.25 1.15 9.94
N LYS A 93 -11.39 1.71 9.53
CA LYS A 93 -11.42 3.06 8.95
C LYS A 93 -12.72 3.78 9.29
N GLY A 94 -12.66 5.10 9.43
CA GLY A 94 -13.83 5.88 9.72
C GLY A 94 -13.54 7.32 10.12
N ALA A 95 -14.59 8.08 10.34
CA ALA A 95 -14.49 9.42 10.92
C ALA A 95 -14.11 9.33 12.41
N VAL A 96 -13.36 10.33 12.88
CA VAL A 96 -13.07 10.46 14.30
C VAL A 96 -14.23 11.20 14.97
N PRO A 97 -15.00 10.56 15.88
CA PRO A 97 -16.07 11.22 16.59
C PRO A 97 -15.56 12.48 17.29
N MET A 98 -16.35 13.56 17.31
CA MET A 98 -16.03 14.85 17.93
C MET A 98 -15.00 15.74 17.21
N VAL A 99 -14.38 15.29 16.12
CA VAL A 99 -13.50 16.10 15.29
C VAL A 99 -14.02 16.10 13.87
N ASP A 100 -14.81 17.12 13.54
CA ASP A 100 -15.37 17.26 12.21
C ASP A 100 -14.28 17.33 11.14
N GLY A 101 -14.47 16.59 10.04
CA GLY A 101 -13.51 16.52 8.95
C GLY A 101 -12.30 15.60 9.18
N LEU A 102 -12.10 15.04 10.39
CA LEU A 102 -11.01 14.09 10.65
C LEU A 102 -11.46 12.65 10.42
N SER A 103 -10.67 11.92 9.64
CA SER A 103 -10.82 10.48 9.44
C SER A 103 -9.50 9.75 9.68
N PHE A 104 -9.58 8.48 9.99
CA PHE A 104 -8.43 7.60 10.18
C PHE A 104 -8.57 6.29 9.40
N THR A 105 -7.43 5.68 9.15
CA THR A 105 -7.31 4.33 8.59
C THR A 105 -6.21 3.60 9.34
N ALA A 106 -6.45 2.35 9.72
CA ALA A 106 -5.45 1.47 10.32
C ALA A 106 -5.63 0.06 9.73
N GLY A 107 -4.55 -0.54 9.26
CA GLY A 107 -4.55 -1.87 8.67
C GLY A 107 -3.43 -2.74 9.19
N TYR A 108 -3.65 -4.04 9.23
CA TYR A 108 -2.64 -5.04 9.52
C TYR A 108 -2.88 -6.29 8.68
N SER A 109 -1.79 -6.85 8.15
CA SER A 109 -1.75 -8.09 7.40
C SER A 109 -0.70 -9.04 7.96
N ARG A 110 -0.97 -10.34 7.88
CA ARG A 110 0.00 -11.40 8.08
C ARG A 110 -0.21 -12.51 7.08
N ILE A 111 0.88 -12.92 6.45
CA ILE A 111 0.91 -14.05 5.52
C ILE A 111 1.92 -15.06 6.02
N GLU A 112 1.49 -16.29 6.29
CA GLU A 112 2.38 -17.37 6.69
C GLU A 112 3.29 -17.78 5.53
N LYS A 113 4.59 -17.87 5.79
CA LYS A 113 5.57 -18.49 4.88
C LYS A 113 5.89 -19.90 5.38
N ASN A 114 5.60 -20.89 4.52
CA ASN A 114 5.90 -22.30 4.80
C ASN A 114 7.20 -22.68 4.09
N GLY A 115 8.31 -22.10 4.49
CA GLY A 115 9.62 -22.44 3.95
C GLY A 115 10.24 -23.67 4.63
N VAL A 116 11.09 -24.38 3.89
CA VAL A 116 11.92 -25.48 4.40
C VAL A 116 13.23 -24.97 5.00
N SER A 117 13.55 -23.72 4.77
CA SER A 117 14.78 -23.10 5.23
C SER A 117 14.57 -22.46 6.59
N LYS A 118 15.50 -22.71 7.50
CA LYS A 118 15.53 -22.08 8.82
C LYS A 118 15.74 -20.58 8.60
N GLY A 119 14.72 -19.77 8.87
CA GLY A 119 14.75 -18.33 8.72
C GLY A 119 13.65 -17.76 7.83
N ASP A 120 12.78 -18.60 7.27
CA ASP A 120 11.57 -18.10 6.61
C ASP A 120 10.57 -17.65 7.68
N GLU A 121 10.47 -16.37 7.87
CA GLU A 121 9.50 -15.74 8.79
C GLU A 121 8.27 -15.28 7.99
N ASP A 122 7.15 -15.10 8.68
CA ASP A 122 5.92 -14.63 8.07
C ASP A 122 6.09 -13.19 7.52
N VAL A 123 5.37 -12.86 6.46
CA VAL A 123 5.26 -11.48 6.01
C VAL A 123 4.29 -10.74 6.92
N HIS A 124 4.69 -9.60 7.39
CA HIS A 124 3.89 -8.69 8.20
C HIS A 124 3.80 -7.34 7.52
N ALA A 125 2.60 -6.83 7.39
CA ALA A 125 2.38 -5.49 6.87
C ALA A 125 1.42 -4.71 7.78
N GLY A 126 1.61 -3.41 7.86
CA GLY A 126 0.76 -2.54 8.64
C GLY A 126 0.70 -1.13 8.10
N THR A 127 -0.43 -0.48 8.22
CA THR A 127 -0.61 0.91 7.82
C THR A 127 -1.40 1.70 8.85
N LEU A 128 -1.05 2.97 9.00
CA LEU A 128 -1.77 3.92 9.86
C LEU A 128 -1.78 5.29 9.20
N GLY A 129 -2.97 5.82 8.95
CA GLY A 129 -3.15 7.11 8.31
C GLY A 129 -4.25 7.95 8.93
N ALA A 130 -4.16 9.26 8.71
CA ALA A 130 -5.18 10.23 9.09
C ALA A 130 -5.33 11.29 8.01
N ASN A 131 -6.57 11.68 7.72
CA ASN A 131 -6.91 12.74 6.79
C ASN A 131 -7.80 13.76 7.48
N TYR A 132 -7.53 15.04 7.23
CA TYR A 132 -8.33 16.14 7.73
C TYR A 132 -8.85 17.00 6.57
N ALA A 133 -10.15 17.22 6.55
CA ALA A 133 -10.83 18.02 5.54
C ALA A 133 -11.46 19.26 6.17
N ILE A 134 -11.18 20.44 5.60
CA ILE A 134 -11.78 21.72 5.99
C ILE A 134 -12.09 22.57 4.76
N GLY A 135 -13.39 22.83 4.52
CA GLY A 135 -13.80 23.48 3.28
C GLY A 135 -13.36 22.69 2.06
N GLY A 136 -12.68 23.33 1.11
CA GLY A 136 -12.12 22.69 -0.08
C GLY A 136 -10.74 22.05 0.12
N LEU A 137 -10.09 22.24 1.28
CA LEU A 137 -8.77 21.72 1.57
C LEU A 137 -8.85 20.36 2.24
N LYS A 138 -8.01 19.43 1.81
CA LYS A 138 -7.75 18.16 2.50
C LYS A 138 -6.26 18.00 2.69
N VAL A 139 -5.85 17.55 3.87
CA VAL A 139 -4.47 17.17 4.17
C VAL A 139 -4.45 15.79 4.79
N GLY A 140 -3.41 15.02 4.49
CA GLY A 140 -3.30 13.67 5.01
C GLY A 140 -1.86 13.24 5.21
N TYR A 141 -1.69 12.34 6.15
CA TYR A 141 -0.45 11.62 6.39
C TYR A 141 -0.75 10.16 6.64
N GLN A 142 0.08 9.30 6.08
CA GLN A 142 0.01 7.87 6.30
C GLN A 142 1.41 7.29 6.40
N ARG A 143 1.57 6.26 7.25
CA ARG A 143 2.77 5.43 7.29
C ARG A 143 2.38 3.99 7.05
N GLY A 144 3.04 3.36 6.07
CA GLY A 144 3.01 1.94 5.78
C GLY A 144 4.31 1.27 6.18
N VAL A 145 4.25 0.05 6.66
CA VAL A 145 5.42 -0.79 6.96
C VAL A 145 5.14 -2.19 6.46
N GLU A 146 6.05 -2.75 5.68
CA GLU A 146 6.03 -4.15 5.30
C GLU A 146 7.37 -4.79 5.65
N VAL A 147 7.31 -5.98 6.23
CA VAL A 147 8.48 -6.80 6.54
C VAL A 147 8.30 -8.12 5.81
N ASP A 148 9.17 -8.37 4.84
CA ASP A 148 9.23 -9.64 4.10
C ASP A 148 10.54 -10.36 4.45
N SER A 149 10.44 -11.52 5.03
CA SER A 149 11.57 -12.42 5.19
C SER A 149 11.81 -13.16 3.88
N GLY A 150 12.74 -12.65 3.09
CA GLY A 150 13.20 -13.33 1.87
C GLY A 150 13.75 -14.73 2.14
N SER A 151 13.70 -15.60 1.16
CA SER A 151 14.42 -16.88 1.20
C SER A 151 15.93 -16.61 1.37
N ASN A 152 16.60 -17.30 2.28
CA ASN A 152 18.03 -17.21 2.59
C ASN A 152 18.47 -16.11 3.57
N ALA A 153 17.73 -15.88 4.63
CA ALA A 153 18.14 -15.04 5.76
C ALA A 153 18.39 -13.54 5.39
N THR A 154 17.72 -13.06 4.36
CA THR A 154 17.69 -11.64 4.04
C THR A 154 16.30 -11.14 4.34
N GLU A 155 16.11 -10.47 5.45
CA GLU A 155 14.88 -9.76 5.77
C GLU A 155 14.93 -8.41 5.06
N THR A 156 13.85 -8.05 4.39
CA THR A 156 13.68 -6.73 3.77
C THR A 156 12.51 -6.04 4.44
N GLN A 157 12.74 -4.84 4.92
CA GLN A 157 11.71 -4.00 5.50
C GLN A 157 11.54 -2.76 4.63
N HIS A 158 10.30 -2.47 4.26
CA HIS A 158 9.92 -1.22 3.62
C HIS A 158 9.13 -0.36 4.61
N VAL A 159 9.47 0.92 4.67
CA VAL A 159 8.76 1.92 5.47
C VAL A 159 8.42 3.07 4.56
N ASN A 160 7.13 3.30 4.34
CA ASN A 160 6.63 4.33 3.45
C ASN A 160 5.92 5.40 4.27
N ASP A 161 6.32 6.64 4.07
CA ASP A 161 5.68 7.83 4.62
C ASP A 161 5.03 8.61 3.48
N TYR A 162 3.71 8.82 3.55
CA TYR A 162 2.93 9.52 2.54
C TYR A 162 2.38 10.82 3.12
N ILE A 163 2.55 11.90 2.39
CA ILE A 163 1.94 13.20 2.66
C ILE A 163 1.13 13.62 1.45
N GLY A 164 -0.13 13.98 1.66
CA GLY A 164 -1.00 14.44 0.59
C GLY A 164 -1.73 15.72 0.97
N ILE A 165 -1.78 16.66 0.04
CA ILE A 165 -2.55 17.89 0.16
C ILE A 165 -3.36 18.05 -1.12
N SER A 166 -4.68 18.16 -1.01
CA SER A 166 -5.54 18.46 -2.16
C SER A 166 -6.45 19.64 -1.89
N TYR A 167 -6.76 20.41 -2.93
CA TYR A 167 -7.61 21.58 -2.85
C TYR A 167 -8.62 21.61 -3.99
N ALA A 168 -9.90 21.64 -3.65
CA ALA A 168 -10.99 21.88 -4.59
C ALA A 168 -11.04 23.37 -4.94
N VAL A 169 -10.46 23.74 -6.07
CA VAL A 169 -10.43 25.14 -6.57
C VAL A 169 -11.81 25.59 -6.98
N SER A 170 -12.62 24.67 -7.51
CA SER A 170 -14.02 24.85 -7.86
C SER A 170 -14.74 23.51 -7.81
N ASP A 171 -16.04 23.49 -8.07
CA ASP A 171 -16.85 22.26 -8.15
C ASP A 171 -16.31 21.27 -9.21
N ASN A 172 -15.55 21.75 -10.17
CA ASN A 172 -15.08 20.98 -11.32
C ASN A 172 -13.55 20.77 -11.34
N LEU A 173 -12.79 21.49 -10.50
CA LEU A 173 -11.34 21.50 -10.56
C LEU A 173 -10.75 21.21 -9.16
N THR A 174 -9.96 20.16 -9.09
CA THR A 174 -9.16 19.82 -7.92
C THR A 174 -7.69 19.77 -8.31
N VAL A 175 -6.82 20.26 -7.44
CA VAL A 175 -5.36 20.13 -7.55
C VAL A 175 -4.82 19.45 -6.31
N SER A 176 -3.71 18.74 -6.44
CA SER A 176 -3.02 18.16 -5.29
C SER A 176 -1.51 18.19 -5.45
N TRP A 177 -0.85 18.11 -4.31
CA TRP A 177 0.57 17.83 -4.16
C TRP A 177 0.73 16.66 -3.21
N ASN A 178 1.61 15.74 -3.57
CA ASN A 178 1.89 14.53 -2.80
C ASN A 178 3.39 14.29 -2.74
N GLU A 179 3.85 13.82 -1.60
CA GLU A 179 5.20 13.36 -1.36
C GLU A 179 5.15 11.97 -0.72
N THR A 180 6.01 11.08 -1.20
CA THR A 180 6.20 9.74 -0.66
C THR A 180 7.68 9.51 -0.42
N GLU A 181 8.06 9.28 0.83
CA GLU A 181 9.39 8.80 1.21
C GLU A 181 9.29 7.29 1.47
N SER A 182 9.99 6.48 0.69
CA SER A 182 10.03 5.03 0.84
C SER A 182 11.43 4.57 1.20
N LYS A 183 11.59 3.98 2.39
CA LYS A 183 12.87 3.48 2.92
C LYS A 183 12.91 1.97 2.83
N ARG A 184 13.93 1.45 2.17
CA ARG A 184 14.20 0.02 2.14
C ARG A 184 15.38 -0.31 3.04
N TYR A 185 15.10 -1.08 4.08
CA TYR A 185 16.11 -1.64 4.98
C TYR A 185 16.37 -3.09 4.60
N ASN A 186 17.65 -3.44 4.47
CA ASN A 186 18.07 -4.79 4.15
C ASN A 186 18.82 -5.36 5.33
N HIS A 187 18.16 -6.23 6.10
CA HIS A 187 18.75 -6.94 7.21
C HIS A 187 19.44 -8.22 6.72
N GLY A 188 20.59 -8.06 6.05
CA GLY A 188 21.39 -9.20 5.63
C GLY A 188 22.00 -9.91 6.84
N ALA A 189 21.99 -11.24 6.86
CA ALA A 189 22.77 -12.01 7.82
C ALA A 189 24.24 -11.63 7.70
N SER A 190 24.75 -10.87 8.64
CA SER A 190 26.16 -10.63 8.82
C SER A 190 26.85 -11.94 9.15
N GLY A 191 27.50 -12.54 8.19
CA GLY A 191 28.45 -13.57 8.51
C GLY A 191 28.38 -14.81 7.64
N VAL A 192 29.50 -15.08 7.04
CA VAL A 192 29.91 -16.30 6.39
C VAL A 192 29.48 -16.42 4.93
N GLY A 193 30.16 -15.65 4.08
CA GLY A 193 30.16 -15.94 2.65
C GLY A 193 30.09 -14.76 1.70
N GLY A 194 30.85 -13.68 1.91
CA GLY A 194 31.26 -12.78 0.82
C GLY A 194 30.12 -12.12 -0.01
N GLY A 195 28.93 -12.00 0.51
CA GLY A 195 27.85 -11.26 -0.14
C GLY A 195 28.09 -9.75 0.01
N SER A 196 27.93 -9.00 -1.08
CA SER A 196 27.90 -7.53 -1.03
C SER A 196 26.90 -7.09 0.03
N ALA A 197 27.31 -6.19 0.93
CA ALA A 197 26.38 -5.54 1.84
C ALA A 197 25.28 -4.90 1.00
N VAL A 198 24.04 -5.32 1.21
CA VAL A 198 22.89 -4.63 0.59
C VAL A 198 22.74 -3.33 1.34
N VAL A 199 22.86 -2.23 0.64
CA VAL A 199 22.81 -0.89 1.21
C VAL A 199 21.35 -0.51 1.39
N ASP A 200 21.03 0.05 2.57
CA ASP A 200 19.74 0.71 2.76
C ASP A 200 19.61 1.86 1.76
N THR A 201 18.47 1.99 1.14
CA THR A 201 18.26 3.01 0.12
C THR A 201 16.89 3.62 0.31
N ASP A 202 16.85 4.95 0.38
CA ASP A 202 15.62 5.71 0.41
C ASP A 202 15.26 6.09 -1.03
N GLN A 203 13.99 6.10 -1.33
CA GLN A 203 13.43 6.59 -2.59
C GLN A 203 12.42 7.69 -2.25
N ASP A 204 12.57 8.84 -2.89
CA ASP A 204 11.66 9.98 -2.72
C ASP A 204 10.88 10.22 -4.00
N LEU A 205 9.55 10.29 -3.88
CA LEU A 205 8.65 10.60 -4.97
C LEU A 205 7.87 11.87 -4.63
N GLU A 206 7.81 12.78 -5.58
CA GLU A 206 6.98 14.00 -5.48
C GLU A 206 6.07 14.10 -6.71
N SER A 207 4.84 14.55 -6.50
CA SER A 207 3.93 14.78 -7.61
C SER A 207 3.00 15.97 -7.41
N ILE A 208 2.64 16.55 -8.54
CA ILE A 208 1.53 17.50 -8.64
C ILE A 208 0.50 16.89 -9.57
N SER A 209 -0.75 16.81 -9.13
CA SER A 209 -1.82 16.34 -9.97
C SER A 209 -3.00 17.30 -10.05
N LEU A 210 -3.77 17.17 -11.14
CA LEU A 210 -4.94 17.98 -11.42
C LEU A 210 -6.03 17.08 -11.98
N SER A 211 -7.26 17.29 -11.51
CA SER A 211 -8.46 16.68 -12.07
C SER A 211 -9.48 17.74 -12.43
N TYR A 212 -9.92 17.75 -13.70
CA TYR A 212 -10.96 18.64 -14.18
C TYR A 212 -12.11 17.86 -14.81
N THR A 213 -13.32 18.09 -14.28
CA THR A 213 -14.53 17.42 -14.75
C THR A 213 -15.47 18.42 -15.42
N MET A 214 -15.91 18.11 -16.64
CA MET A 214 -16.87 18.93 -17.41
C MET A 214 -17.93 18.03 -18.03
N GLY A 215 -19.15 18.07 -17.50
CA GLY A 215 -20.21 17.17 -17.94
C GLY A 215 -19.85 15.71 -17.70
N GLY A 216 -19.87 14.88 -18.74
CA GLY A 216 -19.47 13.47 -18.70
C GLY A 216 -17.99 13.22 -18.95
N MET A 217 -17.14 14.24 -19.01
CA MET A 217 -15.71 14.11 -19.27
C MET A 217 -14.88 14.52 -18.05
N THR A 218 -13.87 13.71 -17.74
CA THR A 218 -12.86 14.05 -16.73
C THR A 218 -11.48 13.99 -17.36
N ILE A 219 -10.67 15.02 -17.15
CA ILE A 219 -9.27 15.09 -17.55
C ILE A 219 -8.43 15.07 -16.29
N GLY A 220 -7.52 14.12 -16.19
CA GLY A 220 -6.48 14.02 -15.15
C GLY A 220 -5.13 14.36 -15.76
N ILE A 221 -4.32 15.11 -15.03
CA ILE A 221 -2.93 15.40 -15.33
C ILE A 221 -2.11 15.10 -14.08
N LEU A 222 -1.00 14.40 -14.26
CA LEU A 222 -0.04 14.08 -13.23
C LEU A 222 1.35 14.42 -13.74
N ASP A 223 2.10 15.17 -12.97
CA ASP A 223 3.53 15.41 -13.16
C ASP A 223 4.27 14.87 -11.94
N SER A 224 5.22 13.96 -12.15
CA SER A 224 5.87 13.22 -11.08
C SER A 224 7.37 13.17 -11.28
N GLU A 225 8.10 13.23 -10.18
CA GLU A 225 9.54 13.06 -10.09
C GLU A 225 9.88 12.01 -9.03
N ALA A 226 10.95 11.25 -9.27
CA ALA A 226 11.48 10.30 -8.31
C ALA A 226 13.00 10.40 -8.24
N ASP A 227 13.51 10.53 -7.03
CA ASP A 227 14.93 10.41 -6.71
C ASP A 227 15.20 9.00 -6.16
N ASN A 228 16.35 8.43 -6.50
CA ASN A 228 16.73 7.04 -6.23
C ASN A 228 15.67 6.02 -6.71
N ALA A 229 15.06 6.27 -7.85
CA ALA A 229 13.96 5.50 -8.40
C ALA A 229 14.25 3.99 -8.42
N ALA A 230 13.26 3.19 -7.97
CA ALA A 230 13.38 1.75 -7.75
C ALA A 230 14.56 1.39 -6.82
N TYR A 231 14.76 2.18 -5.77
CA TYR A 231 15.81 2.05 -4.76
C TYR A 231 17.22 1.94 -5.36
N THR A 232 17.46 2.64 -6.47
CA THR A 232 18.76 2.70 -7.12
C THR A 232 19.37 4.07 -6.89
N VAL A 233 20.49 4.11 -6.16
CA VAL A 233 21.21 5.35 -5.82
C VAL A 233 21.48 6.20 -7.05
N ASP A 234 21.23 7.51 -6.94
CA ASP A 234 21.40 8.53 -7.98
C ASP A 234 20.53 8.35 -9.24
N ARG A 235 19.60 7.39 -9.24
CA ARG A 235 18.67 7.22 -10.36
C ARG A 235 17.52 8.21 -10.23
N LYS A 236 17.42 9.13 -11.18
CA LYS A 236 16.32 10.09 -11.27
C LYS A 236 15.35 9.70 -12.38
N GLN A 237 14.08 9.83 -12.11
CA GLN A 237 13.02 9.64 -13.11
C GLN A 237 12.03 10.82 -13.01
N SER A 238 11.48 11.23 -14.15
CA SER A 238 10.36 12.16 -14.19
C SER A 238 9.42 11.78 -15.31
N ALA A 239 8.14 11.99 -15.12
CA ALA A 239 7.13 11.72 -16.14
C ALA A 239 5.90 12.60 -15.94
N THR A 240 5.28 12.96 -17.07
CA THR A 240 3.98 13.61 -17.09
C THR A 240 2.98 12.65 -17.70
N ALA A 241 1.88 12.36 -17.01
CA ALA A 241 0.78 11.55 -17.50
C ALA A 241 -0.46 12.40 -17.71
N VAL A 242 -1.20 12.13 -18.79
CA VAL A 242 -2.49 12.77 -19.08
C VAL A 242 -3.50 11.69 -19.43
N GLN A 243 -4.61 11.68 -18.73
CA GLN A 243 -5.72 10.76 -18.98
C GLN A 243 -7.01 11.53 -19.22
N MET A 244 -7.84 11.01 -20.12
CA MET A 244 -9.20 11.50 -20.34
C MET A 244 -10.17 10.33 -20.22
N THR A 245 -11.16 10.49 -19.34
CA THR A 245 -12.26 9.54 -19.17
C THR A 245 -13.56 10.17 -19.65
N ILE A 246 -14.35 9.46 -20.44
CA ILE A 246 -15.65 9.92 -20.94
C ILE A 246 -16.71 8.91 -20.51
N ALA A 247 -17.70 9.38 -19.75
CA ALA A 247 -18.91 8.63 -19.41
C ALA A 247 -20.03 8.95 -20.41
N PHE A 248 -20.66 7.93 -21.01
CA PHE A 248 -21.77 8.04 -21.96
C PHE A 248 -22.89 7.04 -21.66
#